data_d2b71622f8e43bdd0f01a834b76f8edb
#
_entry.id   d2b71622f8e43bdd0f01a834b76f8edb
#
_cell.length_a   1.000
_cell.length_b   1.000
_cell.length_c   1.000
_cell.angle_alpha   90.00
_cell.angle_beta   90.00
_cell.angle_gamma   90.00
#
_symmetry.space_group_name_H-M   'P 1'
#
loop_
_entity.id
_entity.type
_entity.pdbx_description
1 polymer ?
#
loop_
_entity_poly.entity_id
_entity_poly.type
_entity_poly.pdbx_seq_one_letter_code
_entity_poly.pdbx_strand_id
1 'polypeptide(L)'
;MDLSPLVQRHYHDVLKHLYINPLEKCNLRCKICYTRKTNPILSEEEILAFISKYEHAEKLSIVTFCGGEVFTLPYFPRLVNTLTEKGIFVQVITNGTVDTLDKFSDPNSVNLIVSLDGLPDYHDANRGKGNFLKSSAFLKKAQSLGFHTEVFSIVTRQNYKDLDEFERYLANLLGYRISVTYHPRKPPAYLVHHPISNIVGQVDGFDFLTPQEMRELLRNKKTFPPKELGCYQIALASDGKVYGCCEGTVPLGVMTDEIGQLFSQLKKRLILWESANTLRNCLGCSQPDFVCGIKQYLT
;
A
#
# COMPACT_ATOMS: atom_id res chain seq x y z
N MET A 1 28.35 -7.97 -11.24
CA MET A 1 28.25 -6.59 -10.73
C MET A 1 27.58 -6.65 -9.38
N ASP A 2 28.10 -5.89 -8.41
CA ASP A 2 27.47 -5.74 -7.11
C ASP A 2 26.64 -4.46 -7.05
N LEU A 3 25.65 -4.42 -6.16
CA LEU A 3 24.88 -3.22 -5.89
C LEU A 3 25.79 -2.13 -5.30
N SER A 4 25.51 -0.86 -5.60
CA SER A 4 26.17 0.25 -4.92
C SER A 4 25.95 0.19 -3.41
N PRO A 5 26.82 0.78 -2.57
CA PRO A 5 26.67 0.73 -1.11
C PRO A 5 25.34 1.27 -0.60
N LEU A 6 24.77 2.27 -1.29
CA LEU A 6 23.46 2.83 -0.96
C LEU A 6 22.35 1.80 -1.21
N VAL A 7 22.30 1.23 -2.41
CA VAL A 7 21.26 0.26 -2.79
C VAL A 7 21.40 -1.04 -1.99
N GLN A 8 22.65 -1.47 -1.70
CA GLN A 8 22.91 -2.64 -0.86
C GLN A 8 22.35 -2.47 0.55
N ARG A 9 22.51 -1.30 1.17
CA ARG A 9 21.98 -1.00 2.50
C ARG A 9 20.45 -1.05 2.51
N HIS A 10 19.83 -0.36 1.56
CA HIS A 10 18.37 -0.37 1.43
C HIS A 10 17.82 -1.76 1.09
N TYR A 11 18.54 -2.56 0.32
CA TYR A 11 18.16 -3.93 0.01
C TYR A 11 18.00 -4.78 1.26
N HIS A 12 18.96 -4.72 2.20
CA HIS A 12 18.88 -5.44 3.45
C HIS A 12 17.71 -4.98 4.34
N ASP A 13 17.45 -3.68 4.39
CA ASP A 13 16.33 -3.15 5.17
C ASP A 13 14.98 -3.55 4.57
N VAL A 14 14.89 -3.57 3.25
CA VAL A 14 13.68 -3.98 2.52
C VAL A 14 13.34 -5.45 2.75
N LEU A 15 14.33 -6.33 2.88
CA LEU A 15 14.08 -7.75 3.15
C LEU A 15 13.46 -8.01 4.53
N LYS A 16 13.60 -7.08 5.47
CA LYS A 16 12.93 -7.15 6.79
C LYS A 16 11.45 -6.77 6.74
N HIS A 17 10.97 -6.34 5.59
CA HIS A 17 9.60 -5.88 5.37
C HIS A 17 8.92 -6.69 4.27
N LEU A 18 7.92 -7.47 4.65
CA LEU A 18 7.10 -8.25 3.74
C LEU A 18 5.75 -7.55 3.49
N TYR A 19 5.35 -7.45 2.23
CA TYR A 19 4.04 -6.95 1.84
C TYR A 19 3.15 -8.12 1.40
N ILE A 20 1.92 -8.19 1.90
CA ILE A 20 0.97 -9.24 1.56
C ILE A 20 -0.36 -8.65 1.12
N ASN A 21 -0.79 -9.03 -0.07
CA ASN A 21 -2.12 -8.78 -0.58
C ASN A 21 -2.90 -10.10 -0.59
N PRO A 22 -3.61 -10.45 0.51
CA PRO A 22 -4.27 -11.75 0.62
C PRO A 22 -5.53 -11.89 -0.23
N LEU A 23 -6.10 -10.76 -0.67
CA LEU A 23 -7.31 -10.73 -1.51
C LEU A 23 -7.41 -9.42 -2.28
N GLU A 24 -8.06 -9.47 -3.46
CA GLU A 24 -8.46 -8.25 -4.18
C GLU A 24 -9.95 -7.94 -4.04
N LYS A 25 -10.74 -8.85 -3.46
CA LYS A 25 -12.15 -8.59 -3.13
C LYS A 25 -12.28 -7.51 -2.08
N CYS A 26 -13.28 -6.65 -2.24
CA CYS A 26 -13.55 -5.54 -1.33
C CYS A 26 -15.06 -5.40 -1.13
N ASN A 27 -15.46 -4.94 0.05
CA ASN A 27 -16.83 -4.59 0.35
C ASN A 27 -17.27 -3.26 -0.30
N LEU A 28 -16.32 -2.43 -0.78
CA LEU A 28 -16.59 -1.18 -1.49
C LEU A 28 -16.38 -1.31 -3.01
N ARG A 29 -16.90 -0.29 -3.74
CA ARG A 29 -16.77 -0.13 -5.19
C ARG A 29 -16.35 1.29 -5.54
N CYS A 30 -15.18 1.71 -5.01
CA CYS A 30 -14.64 3.04 -5.24
C CYS A 30 -14.46 3.32 -6.74
N LYS A 31 -14.80 4.53 -7.18
CA LYS A 31 -14.76 4.90 -8.61
C LYS A 31 -13.36 4.88 -9.22
N ILE A 32 -12.35 5.24 -8.44
CA ILE A 32 -10.94 5.26 -8.89
C ILE A 32 -10.11 4.10 -8.31
N CYS A 33 -10.76 3.00 -7.94
CA CYS A 33 -10.07 1.83 -7.44
C CYS A 33 -9.25 1.17 -8.55
N TYR A 34 -7.99 0.90 -8.28
CA TYR A 34 -7.08 0.26 -9.23
C TYR A 34 -6.90 -1.26 -9.02
N THR A 35 -7.51 -1.85 -7.97
CA THR A 35 -7.41 -3.29 -7.75
C THR A 35 -8.17 -4.06 -8.84
N ARG A 36 -7.63 -5.20 -9.24
CA ARG A 36 -8.20 -6.07 -10.30
C ARG A 36 -9.48 -6.76 -9.87
N LYS A 37 -9.73 -6.83 -8.57
CA LYS A 37 -10.88 -7.53 -7.95
C LYS A 37 -11.00 -8.99 -8.39
N THR A 38 -9.85 -9.65 -8.51
CA THR A 38 -9.76 -11.08 -8.82
C THR A 38 -10.34 -11.93 -7.68
N ASN A 39 -10.61 -13.19 -7.98
CA ASN A 39 -11.25 -14.10 -7.01
C ASN A 39 -10.30 -14.80 -6.04
N PRO A 40 -9.02 -15.06 -6.35
CA PRO A 40 -8.13 -15.75 -5.43
C PRO A 40 -8.06 -15.07 -4.06
N ILE A 41 -8.02 -15.88 -3.02
CA ILE A 41 -7.84 -15.46 -1.63
C ILE A 41 -6.84 -16.43 -1.02
N LEU A 42 -5.78 -15.91 -0.41
CA LEU A 42 -4.87 -16.73 0.39
C LEU A 42 -5.53 -17.14 1.70
N SER A 43 -5.36 -18.38 2.10
CA SER A 43 -5.78 -18.83 3.41
C SER A 43 -4.80 -18.36 4.49
N GLU A 44 -5.22 -18.43 5.75
CA GLU A 44 -4.35 -18.13 6.89
C GLU A 44 -3.13 -19.07 6.91
N GLU A 45 -3.34 -20.34 6.63
CA GLU A 45 -2.31 -21.38 6.61
C GLU A 45 -1.26 -21.08 5.53
N GLU A 46 -1.70 -20.69 4.33
CA GLU A 46 -0.80 -20.32 3.23
C GLU A 46 0.06 -19.09 3.59
N ILE A 47 -0.55 -18.08 4.21
CA ILE A 47 0.17 -16.88 4.64
C ILE A 47 1.19 -17.21 5.72
N LEU A 48 0.79 -17.95 6.77
CA LEU A 48 1.68 -18.32 7.86
C LEU A 48 2.81 -19.24 7.40
N ALA A 49 2.54 -20.17 6.48
CA ALA A 49 3.55 -21.03 5.88
C ALA A 49 4.58 -20.22 5.10
N PHE A 50 4.14 -19.24 4.29
CA PHE A 50 5.04 -18.36 3.56
C PHE A 50 5.88 -17.50 4.50
N ILE A 51 5.28 -16.90 5.54
CA ILE A 51 5.99 -16.11 6.55
C ILE A 51 7.03 -16.96 7.28
N SER A 52 6.65 -18.16 7.71
CA SER A 52 7.57 -19.10 8.37
C SER A 52 8.78 -19.43 7.48
N LYS A 53 8.52 -19.76 6.23
CA LYS A 53 9.56 -20.02 5.23
C LYS A 53 10.45 -18.78 5.01
N TYR A 54 9.86 -17.58 4.98
CA TYR A 54 10.58 -16.32 4.83
C TYR A 54 11.51 -16.08 6.02
N GLU A 55 11.05 -16.26 7.25
CA GLU A 55 11.81 -16.03 8.48
C GLU A 55 13.01 -16.98 8.66
N HIS A 56 13.03 -18.13 7.96
CA HIS A 56 14.22 -18.97 7.91
C HIS A 56 15.36 -18.35 7.07
N ALA A 57 15.02 -17.46 6.13
CA ALA A 57 16.00 -16.80 5.26
C ALA A 57 16.35 -15.38 5.75
N GLU A 58 15.37 -14.62 6.26
CA GLU A 58 15.55 -13.25 6.75
C GLU A 58 14.50 -12.95 7.84
N LYS A 59 14.96 -12.41 8.97
CA LYS A 59 14.06 -12.04 10.07
C LYS A 59 13.17 -10.87 9.69
N LEU A 60 11.86 -11.08 9.79
CA LEU A 60 10.89 -10.02 9.55
C LEU A 60 10.78 -9.07 10.75
N SER A 61 10.79 -7.77 10.45
CA SER A 61 10.46 -6.72 11.40
C SER A 61 9.04 -6.20 11.18
N ILE A 62 8.61 -6.16 9.93
CA ILE A 62 7.31 -5.57 9.55
C ILE A 62 6.63 -6.46 8.51
N VAL A 63 5.33 -6.64 8.68
CA VAL A 63 4.44 -7.16 7.63
C VAL A 63 3.36 -6.13 7.34
N THR A 64 3.22 -5.74 6.06
CA THR A 64 2.12 -4.86 5.61
C THR A 64 1.06 -5.67 4.89
N PHE A 65 -0.17 -5.59 5.35
CA PHE A 65 -1.33 -6.12 4.67
C PHE A 65 -2.08 -5.03 3.91
N CYS A 66 -2.43 -5.34 2.67
CA CYS A 66 -3.25 -4.49 1.81
C CYS A 66 -4.12 -5.37 0.91
N GLY A 67 -4.84 -4.80 -0.02
CA GLY A 67 -5.59 -5.57 -1.01
C GLY A 67 -6.91 -4.91 -1.39
N GLY A 68 -7.97 -5.71 -1.42
CA GLY A 68 -9.33 -5.18 -1.46
C GLY A 68 -9.73 -4.61 -0.10
N GLU A 69 -10.21 -5.48 0.81
CA GLU A 69 -10.43 -5.12 2.22
C GLU A 69 -10.14 -6.33 3.11
N VAL A 70 -9.03 -6.27 3.82
CA VAL A 70 -8.54 -7.41 4.62
C VAL A 70 -9.39 -7.70 5.84
N PHE A 71 -10.08 -6.69 6.40
CA PHE A 71 -10.99 -6.89 7.53
C PHE A 71 -12.26 -7.69 7.17
N THR A 72 -12.48 -7.97 5.89
CA THR A 72 -13.55 -8.90 5.45
C THR A 72 -13.16 -10.37 5.59
N LEU A 73 -11.88 -10.67 5.84
CA LEU A 73 -11.38 -12.03 6.07
C LEU A 73 -11.65 -12.45 7.52
N PRO A 74 -12.43 -13.50 7.77
CA PRO A 74 -12.80 -13.90 9.14
C PRO A 74 -11.59 -14.25 10.03
N TYR A 75 -10.51 -14.76 9.43
CA TYR A 75 -9.28 -15.15 10.12
C TYR A 75 -8.32 -13.96 10.37
N PHE A 76 -8.54 -12.80 9.76
CA PHE A 76 -7.56 -11.72 9.74
C PHE A 76 -7.11 -11.24 11.14
N PRO A 77 -8.00 -10.99 12.11
CA PRO A 77 -7.57 -10.62 13.45
C PRO A 77 -6.68 -11.69 14.12
N ARG A 78 -7.00 -12.98 13.95
CA ARG A 78 -6.20 -14.09 14.51
C ARG A 78 -4.82 -14.15 13.85
N LEU A 79 -4.75 -13.99 12.53
CA LEU A 79 -3.48 -13.91 11.80
C LEU A 79 -2.59 -12.77 12.34
N VAL A 80 -3.15 -11.57 12.52
CA VAL A 80 -2.39 -10.43 13.06
C VAL A 80 -1.92 -10.71 14.48
N ASN A 81 -2.78 -11.24 15.35
CA ASN A 81 -2.39 -11.63 16.71
C ASN A 81 -1.21 -12.61 16.71
N THR A 82 -1.26 -13.63 15.84
CA THR A 82 -0.14 -14.59 15.69
C THR A 82 1.17 -13.92 15.28
N LEU A 83 1.11 -12.87 14.44
CA LEU A 83 2.31 -12.15 14.02
C LEU A 83 2.86 -11.22 15.10
N THR A 84 2.00 -10.51 15.80
CA THR A 84 2.41 -9.62 16.91
C THR A 84 2.97 -10.40 18.09
N GLU A 85 2.44 -11.58 18.41
CA GLU A 85 3.00 -12.52 19.38
C GLU A 85 4.43 -12.99 19.04
N LYS A 86 4.78 -13.02 17.75
CA LYS A 86 6.16 -13.28 17.27
C LYS A 86 7.06 -12.04 17.30
N GLY A 87 6.56 -10.88 17.71
CA GLY A 87 7.28 -9.61 17.72
C GLY A 87 7.39 -8.95 16.35
N ILE A 88 6.53 -9.31 15.39
CA ILE A 88 6.45 -8.69 14.08
C ILE A 88 5.47 -7.52 14.17
N PHE A 89 5.93 -6.31 13.80
CA PHE A 89 5.06 -5.15 13.69
C PHE A 89 4.16 -5.28 12.46
N VAL A 90 2.86 -5.05 12.61
CA VAL A 90 1.90 -5.22 11.51
C VAL A 90 1.34 -3.88 11.06
N GLN A 91 1.45 -3.60 9.76
CA GLN A 91 0.77 -2.46 9.12
C GLN A 91 -0.42 -2.97 8.31
N VAL A 92 -1.54 -2.26 8.38
CA VAL A 92 -2.78 -2.64 7.68
C VAL A 92 -3.34 -1.46 6.94
N ILE A 93 -3.42 -1.57 5.60
CA ILE A 93 -4.11 -0.59 4.77
C ILE A 93 -5.57 -1.03 4.62
N THR A 94 -6.48 -0.19 5.09
CA THR A 94 -7.92 -0.50 5.14
C THR A 94 -8.78 0.69 4.71
N ASN A 95 -9.98 0.42 4.24
CA ASN A 95 -10.99 1.46 4.04
C ASN A 95 -11.69 1.89 5.34
N GLY A 96 -11.49 1.17 6.45
CA GLY A 96 -12.04 1.49 7.76
C GLY A 96 -13.57 1.39 7.88
N THR A 97 -14.23 0.58 7.03
CA THR A 97 -15.69 0.41 7.08
C THR A 97 -16.13 -0.92 7.69
N VAL A 98 -15.19 -1.80 8.01
CA VAL A 98 -15.41 -3.08 8.67
C VAL A 98 -14.69 -3.06 10.02
N ASP A 99 -15.44 -3.15 11.09
CA ASP A 99 -14.91 -3.05 12.45
C ASP A 99 -14.81 -4.44 13.11
N THR A 100 -13.59 -4.86 13.35
CA THR A 100 -13.23 -6.05 14.13
C THR A 100 -12.12 -5.74 15.12
N LEU A 101 -11.91 -4.46 15.47
CA LEU A 101 -10.78 -3.98 16.27
C LEU A 101 -10.69 -4.61 17.65
N ASP A 102 -11.84 -4.92 18.27
CA ASP A 102 -11.88 -5.55 19.61
C ASP A 102 -11.29 -6.99 19.64
N LYS A 103 -10.97 -7.56 18.46
CA LYS A 103 -10.41 -8.90 18.35
C LYS A 103 -8.88 -8.93 18.34
N PHE A 104 -8.23 -7.76 18.36
CA PHE A 104 -6.78 -7.67 18.37
C PHE A 104 -6.24 -7.67 19.80
N SER A 105 -5.28 -8.55 20.08
CA SER A 105 -4.71 -8.74 21.42
C SER A 105 -3.66 -7.69 21.78
N ASP A 106 -2.92 -7.17 20.78
CA ASP A 106 -1.87 -6.16 20.97
C ASP A 106 -2.00 -5.02 19.97
N PRO A 107 -2.88 -4.03 20.24
CA PRO A 107 -3.04 -2.86 19.38
C PRO A 107 -1.77 -2.03 19.19
N ASN A 108 -0.86 -1.99 20.16
CA ASN A 108 0.37 -1.19 20.10
C ASN A 108 1.36 -1.71 19.04
N SER A 109 1.28 -2.98 18.68
CA SER A 109 2.10 -3.58 17.61
C SER A 109 1.45 -3.50 16.23
N VAL A 110 0.36 -2.73 16.09
CA VAL A 110 -0.38 -2.60 14.82
C VAL A 110 -0.53 -1.13 14.41
N ASN A 111 -0.19 -0.82 13.16
CA ASN A 111 -0.47 0.46 12.52
C ASN A 111 -1.61 0.32 11.50
N LEU A 112 -2.68 1.06 11.70
CA LEU A 112 -3.84 1.11 10.81
C LEU A 112 -3.74 2.33 9.89
N ILE A 113 -3.50 2.09 8.62
CA ILE A 113 -3.43 3.11 7.58
C ILE A 113 -4.81 3.19 6.91
N VAL A 114 -5.61 4.15 7.35
CA VAL A 114 -7.02 4.27 6.93
C VAL A 114 -7.14 5.18 5.71
N SER A 115 -7.84 4.67 4.70
CA SER A 115 -8.06 5.41 3.45
C SER A 115 -9.13 6.47 3.61
N LEU A 116 -8.74 7.75 3.57
CA LEU A 116 -9.63 8.91 3.52
C LEU A 116 -9.14 9.90 2.46
N ASP A 117 -9.93 10.13 1.40
CA ASP A 117 -9.45 10.83 0.19
C ASP A 117 -9.62 12.36 0.23
N GLY A 118 -10.17 12.93 1.29
CA GLY A 118 -10.43 14.36 1.41
C GLY A 118 -11.66 14.65 2.28
N LEU A 119 -12.25 15.82 2.11
CA LEU A 119 -13.49 16.21 2.81
C LEU A 119 -14.64 15.23 2.56
N PRO A 120 -15.63 15.16 3.45
CA PRO A 120 -16.69 14.13 3.43
C PRO A 120 -17.34 13.89 2.07
N ASP A 121 -17.77 14.97 1.40
CA ASP A 121 -18.48 14.87 0.12
C ASP A 121 -17.60 14.30 -0.98
N TYR A 122 -16.32 14.71 -1.04
CA TYR A 122 -15.37 14.17 -2.00
C TYR A 122 -15.06 12.70 -1.74
N HIS A 123 -14.81 12.35 -0.49
CA HIS A 123 -14.58 10.96 -0.10
C HIS A 123 -15.76 10.06 -0.46
N ASP A 124 -16.96 10.47 -0.09
CA ASP A 124 -18.18 9.72 -0.33
C ASP A 124 -18.51 9.62 -1.83
N ALA A 125 -18.22 10.66 -2.61
CA ALA A 125 -18.36 10.63 -4.06
C ALA A 125 -17.46 9.55 -4.72
N ASN A 126 -16.28 9.28 -4.17
CA ASN A 126 -15.39 8.20 -4.61
C ASN A 126 -15.78 6.84 -4.02
N ARG A 127 -15.90 6.78 -2.69
CA ARG A 127 -15.93 5.50 -1.94
C ARG A 127 -17.33 5.04 -1.57
N GLY A 128 -18.35 5.86 -1.86
CA GLY A 128 -19.76 5.59 -1.57
C GLY A 128 -20.27 6.35 -0.35
N LYS A 129 -21.53 6.77 -0.44
CA LYS A 129 -22.20 7.61 0.54
C LYS A 129 -22.14 7.03 1.97
N GLY A 130 -21.77 7.87 2.93
CA GLY A 130 -21.70 7.55 4.36
C GLY A 130 -20.43 6.79 4.78
N ASN A 131 -19.52 6.50 3.86
CA ASN A 131 -18.29 5.79 4.21
C ASN A 131 -17.26 6.70 4.88
N PHE A 132 -17.29 8.02 4.65
CA PHE A 132 -16.48 8.96 5.43
C PHE A 132 -16.75 8.84 6.94
N LEU A 133 -18.02 8.82 7.33
CA LEU A 133 -18.40 8.69 8.74
C LEU A 133 -17.98 7.36 9.34
N LYS A 134 -18.12 6.25 8.60
CA LYS A 134 -17.69 4.92 9.05
C LYS A 134 -16.18 4.87 9.27
N SER A 135 -15.39 5.32 8.29
CA SER A 135 -13.93 5.33 8.36
C SER A 135 -13.41 6.26 9.46
N SER A 136 -14.07 7.41 9.67
CA SER A 136 -13.72 8.32 10.77
C SER A 136 -14.06 7.74 12.15
N ALA A 137 -15.19 7.05 12.28
CA ALA A 137 -15.56 6.35 13.51
C ALA A 137 -14.59 5.21 13.82
N PHE A 138 -14.18 4.45 12.79
CA PHE A 138 -13.15 3.42 12.89
C PHE A 138 -11.83 3.99 13.40
N LEU A 139 -11.36 5.13 12.85
CA LEU A 139 -10.14 5.82 13.32
C LEU A 139 -10.21 6.21 14.79
N LYS A 140 -11.33 6.81 15.22
CA LYS A 140 -11.54 7.20 16.62
C LYS A 140 -11.48 5.97 17.55
N LYS A 141 -12.17 4.90 17.17
CA LYS A 141 -12.15 3.64 17.94
C LYS A 141 -10.75 3.04 17.98
N ALA A 142 -10.06 2.96 16.83
CA ALA A 142 -8.70 2.45 16.76
C ALA A 142 -7.76 3.19 17.71
N GLN A 143 -7.80 4.51 17.73
CA GLN A 143 -7.01 5.31 18.64
C GLN A 143 -7.36 5.04 20.11
N SER A 144 -8.66 4.96 20.43
CA SER A 144 -9.09 4.71 21.82
C SER A 144 -8.66 3.32 22.34
N LEU A 145 -8.40 2.38 21.42
CA LEU A 145 -7.89 1.05 21.72
C LEU A 145 -6.35 0.95 21.73
N GLY A 146 -5.64 2.05 21.42
CA GLY A 146 -4.18 2.11 21.44
C GLY A 146 -3.47 1.72 20.15
N PHE A 147 -4.19 1.59 19.03
CA PHE A 147 -3.56 1.38 17.72
C PHE A 147 -2.76 2.60 17.27
N HIS A 148 -1.64 2.37 16.59
CA HIS A 148 -1.07 3.40 15.73
C HIS A 148 -2.00 3.65 14.55
N THR A 149 -2.17 4.92 14.18
CA THR A 149 -3.10 5.29 13.12
C THR A 149 -2.51 6.33 12.18
N GLU A 150 -2.71 6.13 10.88
CA GLU A 150 -2.38 7.08 9.82
C GLU A 150 -3.52 7.15 8.81
N VAL A 151 -3.56 8.24 8.06
CA VAL A 151 -4.46 8.40 6.91
C VAL A 151 -3.66 8.30 5.61
N PHE A 152 -4.19 7.54 4.66
CA PHE A 152 -3.72 7.50 3.28
C PHE A 152 -4.77 8.09 2.35
N SER A 153 -4.39 9.14 1.59
CA SER A 153 -5.31 9.92 0.78
C SER A 153 -4.90 9.92 -0.69
N ILE A 154 -5.83 9.56 -1.57
CA ILE A 154 -5.62 9.69 -3.02
C ILE A 154 -5.93 11.12 -3.45
N VAL A 155 -4.99 11.73 -4.17
CA VAL A 155 -5.09 13.12 -4.63
C VAL A 155 -5.42 13.17 -6.11
N THR A 156 -6.43 13.96 -6.43
CA THR A 156 -6.85 14.34 -7.80
C THR A 156 -6.93 15.86 -7.87
N ARG A 157 -7.19 16.42 -9.07
CA ARG A 157 -7.35 17.87 -9.22
C ARG A 157 -8.50 18.45 -8.40
N GLN A 158 -9.52 17.63 -8.11
CA GLN A 158 -10.71 18.09 -7.41
C GLN A 158 -10.50 18.27 -5.90
N ASN A 159 -9.63 17.49 -5.26
CA ASN A 159 -9.32 17.66 -3.84
C ASN A 159 -7.93 18.28 -3.57
N TYR A 160 -7.14 18.53 -4.61
CA TYR A 160 -5.77 19.02 -4.48
C TYR A 160 -5.66 20.34 -3.69
N LYS A 161 -6.60 21.25 -3.89
CA LYS A 161 -6.59 22.57 -3.23
C LYS A 161 -7.08 22.55 -1.80
N ASP A 162 -7.76 21.48 -1.40
CA ASP A 162 -8.46 21.38 -0.12
C ASP A 162 -7.65 20.54 0.92
N LEU A 163 -6.40 20.16 0.61
CA LEU A 163 -5.62 19.27 1.46
C LEU A 163 -5.34 19.84 2.85
N ASP A 164 -5.06 21.15 2.95
CA ASP A 164 -4.85 21.82 4.24
C ASP A 164 -6.14 21.95 5.04
N GLU A 165 -7.26 22.18 4.36
CA GLU A 165 -8.58 22.18 4.98
C GLU A 165 -8.95 20.78 5.46
N PHE A 166 -8.68 19.76 4.67
CA PHE A 166 -8.89 18.37 5.04
C PHE A 166 -8.10 17.99 6.29
N GLU A 167 -6.82 18.34 6.39
CA GLU A 167 -6.02 18.09 7.58
C GLU A 167 -6.58 18.78 8.84
N ARG A 168 -7.01 20.04 8.69
CA ARG A 168 -7.67 20.79 9.79
C ARG A 168 -9.00 20.15 10.17
N TYR A 169 -9.81 19.75 9.18
CA TYR A 169 -11.07 19.08 9.40
C TYR A 169 -10.88 17.78 10.19
N LEU A 170 -9.92 16.95 9.76
CA LEU A 170 -9.59 15.71 10.47
C LEU A 170 -9.12 15.97 11.90
N ALA A 171 -8.24 16.94 12.12
CA ALA A 171 -7.75 17.28 13.44
C ALA A 171 -8.90 17.71 14.39
N ASN A 172 -9.84 18.51 13.89
CA ASN A 172 -11.01 18.91 14.65
C ASN A 172 -11.95 17.72 14.91
N LEU A 173 -12.19 16.90 13.92
CA LEU A 173 -13.07 15.73 14.01
C LEU A 173 -12.54 14.69 15.00
N LEU A 174 -11.23 14.44 14.98
CA LEU A 174 -10.58 13.42 15.79
C LEU A 174 -10.19 13.94 17.20
N GLY A 175 -9.99 15.25 17.34
CA GLY A 175 -9.49 15.87 18.57
C GLY A 175 -7.96 15.86 18.69
N TYR A 176 -7.24 15.43 17.65
CA TYR A 176 -5.78 15.40 17.57
C TYR A 176 -5.31 15.47 16.11
N ARG A 177 -4.02 15.83 15.92
CA ARG A 177 -3.41 15.79 14.58
C ARG A 177 -3.02 14.37 14.21
N ILE A 178 -3.53 13.91 13.06
CA ILE A 178 -3.15 12.62 12.46
C ILE A 178 -2.19 12.83 11.29
N SER A 179 -1.25 11.91 11.10
CA SER A 179 -0.39 11.91 9.91
C SER A 179 -1.21 11.54 8.67
N VAL A 180 -1.15 12.40 7.64
CA VAL A 180 -1.75 12.11 6.33
C VAL A 180 -0.63 11.92 5.31
N THR A 181 -0.64 10.78 4.63
CA THR A 181 0.25 10.49 3.49
C THR A 181 -0.56 10.55 2.22
N TYR A 182 -0.11 11.38 1.27
CA TYR A 182 -0.79 11.62 0.01
C TYR A 182 -0.21 10.79 -1.12
N HIS A 183 -1.07 10.22 -1.93
CA HIS A 183 -0.70 9.51 -3.14
C HIS A 183 -1.45 10.10 -4.33
N PRO A 184 -0.78 10.67 -5.32
CA PRO A 184 -1.45 11.11 -6.53
C PRO A 184 -2.17 9.96 -7.20
N ARG A 185 -3.35 10.22 -7.75
CA ARG A 185 -4.04 9.25 -8.59
C ARG A 185 -3.12 8.78 -9.71
N LYS A 186 -2.99 7.47 -9.89
CA LYS A 186 -2.10 6.86 -10.89
C LYS A 186 -2.70 6.94 -12.29
N PRO A 187 -1.86 7.10 -13.32
CA PRO A 187 -2.32 7.06 -14.70
C PRO A 187 -2.85 5.67 -15.10
N PRO A 188 -3.79 5.60 -16.07
CA PRO A 188 -4.37 4.35 -16.54
C PRO A 188 -3.35 3.34 -17.07
N ALA A 189 -2.24 3.82 -17.62
CA ALA A 189 -1.16 3.00 -18.16
C ALA A 189 -0.57 2.00 -17.16
N TYR A 190 -0.70 2.28 -15.87
CA TYR A 190 -0.34 1.39 -14.79
C TYR A 190 -1.02 0.02 -14.88
N LEU A 191 -2.22 -0.05 -15.45
CA LEU A 191 -3.04 -1.25 -15.49
C LEU A 191 -3.23 -1.81 -16.92
N VAL A 192 -2.49 -1.33 -17.90
CA VAL A 192 -2.59 -1.78 -19.29
C VAL A 192 -2.44 -3.31 -19.45
N HIS A 193 -1.65 -3.92 -18.58
CA HIS A 193 -1.44 -5.37 -18.58
C HIS A 193 -2.45 -6.16 -17.73
N HIS A 194 -3.44 -5.48 -17.14
CA HIS A 194 -4.45 -6.09 -16.29
C HIS A 194 -5.83 -6.03 -16.94
N PRO A 195 -6.30 -7.12 -17.60
CA PRO A 195 -7.52 -7.10 -18.41
C PRO A 195 -8.82 -6.81 -17.65
N ILE A 196 -8.77 -6.71 -16.32
CA ILE A 196 -9.98 -6.54 -15.48
C ILE A 196 -10.06 -5.13 -14.86
N SER A 197 -9.11 -4.25 -15.12
CA SER A 197 -9.12 -2.92 -14.55
C SER A 197 -9.95 -1.94 -15.36
N ASN A 198 -11.25 -2.01 -15.23
CA ASN A 198 -12.18 -1.10 -15.91
C ASN A 198 -12.19 0.33 -15.34
N ILE A 199 -11.36 0.64 -14.34
CA ILE A 199 -11.69 1.74 -13.44
C ILE A 199 -10.64 2.85 -13.46
N VAL A 200 -9.53 2.70 -14.17
CA VAL A 200 -8.42 3.66 -14.09
C VAL A 200 -8.40 4.68 -15.23
N GLY A 201 -9.40 4.65 -16.09
CA GLY A 201 -9.61 5.64 -17.16
C GLY A 201 -10.03 7.01 -16.65
N GLN A 202 -10.58 7.79 -17.53
CA GLN A 202 -11.24 9.04 -17.15
C GLN A 202 -12.46 8.72 -16.29
N VAL A 203 -12.52 9.33 -15.11
CA VAL A 203 -13.65 9.25 -14.19
C VAL A 203 -14.01 10.69 -13.82
N ASP A 204 -15.22 11.11 -14.18
CA ASP A 204 -15.70 12.46 -13.90
C ASP A 204 -15.58 12.81 -12.42
N GLY A 205 -15.01 13.98 -12.14
CA GLY A 205 -14.78 14.47 -10.79
C GLY A 205 -13.53 13.91 -10.11
N PHE A 206 -12.66 13.17 -10.84
CA PHE A 206 -11.43 12.57 -10.30
C PHE A 206 -10.26 12.67 -11.30
N ASP A 207 -9.99 13.86 -11.83
CA ASP A 207 -8.95 14.08 -12.84
C ASP A 207 -7.54 13.88 -12.29
N PHE A 208 -6.62 13.44 -13.15
CA PHE A 208 -5.20 13.37 -12.80
C PHE A 208 -4.64 14.77 -12.55
N LEU A 209 -3.68 14.86 -11.62
CA LEU A 209 -2.93 16.08 -11.41
C LEU A 209 -2.17 16.47 -12.69
N THR A 210 -2.10 17.77 -12.95
CA THR A 210 -1.18 18.30 -13.94
C THR A 210 0.27 18.14 -13.46
N PRO A 211 1.28 18.21 -14.36
CA PRO A 211 2.68 18.18 -13.97
C PRO A 211 3.07 19.26 -12.95
N GLN A 212 2.45 20.44 -13.02
CA GLN A 212 2.69 21.50 -12.05
C GLN A 212 2.12 21.15 -10.68
N GLU A 213 0.83 20.76 -10.59
CA GLU A 213 0.16 20.35 -9.37
C GLU A 213 0.89 19.16 -8.70
N MET A 214 1.40 18.22 -9.51
CA MET A 214 2.21 17.11 -9.04
C MET A 214 3.49 17.58 -8.34
N ARG A 215 4.26 18.50 -8.98
CA ARG A 215 5.48 19.04 -8.38
C ARG A 215 5.21 19.80 -7.08
N GLU A 216 4.12 20.54 -7.02
CA GLU A 216 3.70 21.28 -5.82
C GLU A 216 3.32 20.31 -4.69
N LEU A 217 2.53 19.29 -4.99
CA LEU A 217 2.17 18.24 -4.01
C LEU A 217 3.42 17.58 -3.42
N LEU A 218 4.34 17.14 -4.28
CA LEU A 218 5.56 16.43 -3.85
C LEU A 218 6.51 17.32 -3.04
N ARG A 219 6.46 18.64 -3.25
CA ARG A 219 7.26 19.60 -2.50
C ARG A 219 6.68 19.89 -1.13
N ASN A 220 5.36 20.00 -1.03
CA ASN A 220 4.68 20.60 0.12
C ASN A 220 4.03 19.58 1.05
N LYS A 221 3.85 18.33 0.61
CA LYS A 221 3.13 17.32 1.37
C LYS A 221 3.95 16.04 1.59
N LYS A 222 3.63 15.29 2.65
CA LYS A 222 4.12 13.93 2.84
C LYS A 222 3.48 13.05 1.79
N THR A 223 4.29 12.47 0.91
CA THR A 223 3.80 11.66 -0.20
C THR A 223 4.39 10.25 -0.19
N PHE A 224 3.67 9.33 -0.81
CA PHE A 224 4.17 8.03 -1.17
C PHE A 224 4.21 7.92 -2.71
N PRO A 225 5.26 7.44 -3.36
CA PRO A 225 6.45 6.77 -2.80
C PRO A 225 7.45 7.74 -2.15
N PRO A 226 8.33 7.20 -1.28
CA PRO A 226 9.42 7.98 -0.67
C PRO A 226 10.33 8.61 -1.73
N LYS A 227 10.91 9.78 -1.41
CA LYS A 227 11.72 10.55 -2.37
C LYS A 227 13.02 9.86 -2.79
N GLU A 228 13.63 9.07 -1.89
CA GLU A 228 15.01 8.64 -2.04
C GLU A 228 15.19 7.40 -2.92
N LEU A 229 14.33 6.40 -2.80
CA LEU A 229 14.42 5.14 -3.55
C LEU A 229 13.06 4.64 -4.02
N GLY A 230 13.07 3.61 -4.90
CA GLY A 230 11.87 2.95 -5.38
C GLY A 230 11.11 2.20 -4.29
N CYS A 231 9.87 1.85 -4.57
CA CYS A 231 9.02 1.03 -3.70
C CYS A 231 9.32 -0.45 -3.92
N TYR A 232 10.57 -0.87 -3.84
CA TYR A 232 10.91 -2.28 -3.99
C TYR A 232 10.83 -3.00 -2.65
N GLN A 233 10.25 -4.17 -2.66
CA GLN A 233 10.05 -5.03 -1.50
C GLN A 233 9.60 -6.40 -1.98
N ILE A 234 9.63 -7.41 -1.14
CA ILE A 234 8.97 -8.67 -1.44
C ILE A 234 7.48 -8.51 -1.18
N ALA A 235 6.67 -8.79 -2.19
CA ALA A 235 5.22 -8.66 -2.14
C ALA A 235 4.54 -9.94 -2.60
N LEU A 236 3.83 -10.62 -1.70
CA LEU A 236 3.00 -11.79 -1.99
C LEU A 236 1.60 -11.32 -2.40
N ALA A 237 1.15 -11.73 -3.58
CA ALA A 237 -0.20 -11.44 -4.09
C ALA A 237 -1.16 -12.61 -3.85
N SER A 238 -2.46 -12.31 -3.94
CA SER A 238 -3.54 -13.26 -3.66
C SER A 238 -3.60 -14.47 -4.61
N ASP A 239 -2.93 -14.39 -5.77
CA ASP A 239 -2.78 -15.49 -6.72
C ASP A 239 -1.52 -16.35 -6.47
N GLY A 240 -0.85 -16.15 -5.35
CA GLY A 240 0.38 -16.85 -4.97
C GLY A 240 1.64 -16.38 -5.67
N LYS A 241 1.57 -15.37 -6.52
CA LYS A 241 2.76 -14.77 -7.14
C LYS A 241 3.48 -13.83 -6.19
N VAL A 242 4.80 -13.80 -6.31
CA VAL A 242 5.67 -12.93 -5.54
C VAL A 242 6.31 -11.90 -6.44
N TYR A 243 6.21 -10.64 -6.06
CA TYR A 243 6.71 -9.50 -6.84
C TYR A 243 7.82 -8.76 -6.08
N GLY A 244 8.61 -7.98 -6.80
CA GLY A 244 9.61 -7.07 -6.23
C GLY A 244 9.07 -5.69 -5.83
N CYS A 245 7.76 -5.52 -5.87
CA CYS A 245 7.02 -4.31 -5.51
C CYS A 245 5.56 -4.68 -5.33
N CYS A 246 4.85 -4.06 -4.38
CA CYS A 246 3.41 -4.30 -4.14
C CYS A 246 2.52 -4.02 -5.36
N GLU A 247 3.03 -3.28 -6.34
CA GLU A 247 2.36 -2.94 -7.59
C GLU A 247 3.09 -3.50 -8.81
N GLY A 248 3.98 -4.47 -8.61
CA GLY A 248 4.75 -5.10 -9.66
C GLY A 248 3.86 -5.84 -10.67
N THR A 249 4.27 -5.81 -11.95
CA THR A 249 3.58 -6.52 -13.04
C THR A 249 4.32 -7.78 -13.49
N VAL A 250 5.61 -7.87 -13.18
CA VAL A 250 6.45 -9.02 -13.51
C VAL A 250 6.83 -9.73 -12.22
N PRO A 251 6.37 -10.97 -11.99
CA PRO A 251 6.68 -11.70 -10.76
C PRO A 251 8.18 -12.06 -10.67
N LEU A 252 8.68 -12.13 -9.46
CA LEU A 252 9.98 -12.73 -9.14
C LEU A 252 9.91 -14.26 -9.18
N GLY A 253 8.74 -14.79 -8.85
CA GLY A 253 8.41 -16.20 -8.76
C GLY A 253 7.06 -16.40 -8.11
N VAL A 254 6.87 -17.53 -7.45
CA VAL A 254 5.65 -17.93 -6.75
C VAL A 254 5.93 -18.28 -5.30
N MET A 255 4.90 -18.30 -4.46
CA MET A 255 5.02 -18.53 -3.00
C MET A 255 5.61 -19.91 -2.64
N THR A 256 5.58 -20.87 -3.57
CA THR A 256 6.18 -22.20 -3.39
C THR A 256 7.69 -22.22 -3.66
N ASP A 257 8.23 -21.22 -4.34
CA ASP A 257 9.67 -21.13 -4.62
C ASP A 257 10.48 -20.91 -3.34
N GLU A 258 11.76 -21.28 -3.38
CA GLU A 258 12.70 -21.01 -2.28
C GLU A 258 12.92 -19.50 -2.08
N ILE A 259 12.85 -19.02 -0.84
CA ILE A 259 12.98 -17.59 -0.51
C ILE A 259 14.31 -17.01 -1.02
N GLY A 260 15.40 -17.77 -0.90
CA GLY A 260 16.70 -17.36 -1.42
C GLY A 260 16.71 -17.13 -2.93
N GLN A 261 15.88 -17.89 -3.69
CA GLN A 261 15.71 -17.65 -5.12
C GLN A 261 14.95 -16.34 -5.38
N LEU A 262 13.88 -16.07 -4.63
CA LEU A 262 13.13 -14.81 -4.74
C LEU A 262 14.02 -13.60 -4.43
N PHE A 263 14.84 -13.68 -3.38
CA PHE A 263 15.82 -12.65 -3.03
C PHE A 263 16.86 -12.45 -4.13
N SER A 264 17.37 -13.54 -4.68
CA SER A 264 18.33 -13.50 -5.79
C SER A 264 17.72 -12.84 -7.03
N GLN A 265 16.45 -13.14 -7.36
CA GLN A 265 15.75 -12.50 -8.47
C GLN A 265 15.54 -11.00 -8.24
N LEU A 266 15.18 -10.60 -7.03
CA LEU A 266 15.09 -9.18 -6.68
C LEU A 266 16.44 -8.48 -6.83
N LYS A 267 17.52 -9.06 -6.27
CA LYS A 267 18.88 -8.53 -6.38
C LYS A 267 19.31 -8.36 -7.83
N LYS A 268 19.07 -9.36 -8.69
CA LYS A 268 19.39 -9.29 -10.12
C LYS A 268 18.68 -8.13 -10.81
N ARG A 269 17.39 -7.91 -10.49
CA ARG A 269 16.64 -6.77 -11.05
C ARG A 269 17.17 -5.44 -10.56
N LEU A 270 17.48 -5.31 -9.28
CA LEU A 270 18.08 -4.09 -8.73
C LEU A 270 19.39 -3.73 -9.43
N ILE A 271 20.26 -4.71 -9.67
CA ILE A 271 21.52 -4.52 -10.42
C ILE A 271 21.26 -4.02 -11.84
N LEU A 272 20.29 -4.63 -12.54
CA LEU A 272 19.91 -4.21 -13.90
C LEU A 272 19.41 -2.77 -13.92
N TRP A 273 18.53 -2.42 -13.02
CA TRP A 273 17.94 -1.07 -12.97
C TRP A 273 18.94 -0.02 -12.51
N GLU A 274 19.85 -0.37 -11.60
CA GLU A 274 20.94 0.53 -11.18
C GLU A 274 21.88 0.81 -12.36
N SER A 275 22.29 -0.22 -13.09
CA SER A 275 23.16 -0.08 -14.25
C SER A 275 22.50 0.70 -15.41
N ALA A 276 21.19 0.59 -15.56
CA ALA A 276 20.41 1.33 -16.54
C ALA A 276 19.96 2.73 -16.06
N ASN A 277 20.35 3.14 -14.84
CA ASN A 277 19.92 4.37 -14.19
C ASN A 277 18.37 4.53 -14.08
N THR A 278 17.67 3.40 -13.95
CA THR A 278 16.19 3.35 -13.86
C THR A 278 15.67 3.13 -12.45
N LEU A 279 16.54 3.04 -11.45
CA LEU A 279 16.19 2.82 -10.04
C LEU A 279 15.26 3.90 -9.48
N ARG A 280 15.33 5.11 -10.02
CA ARG A 280 14.49 6.23 -9.58
C ARG A 280 13.06 6.11 -10.08
N ASN A 281 12.79 5.28 -11.07
CA ASN A 281 11.46 5.16 -11.68
C ASN A 281 10.61 4.11 -10.96
N CYS A 282 10.73 2.85 -11.28
CA CYS A 282 10.00 1.81 -10.58
C CYS A 282 10.72 0.46 -10.64
N LEU A 283 10.77 -0.21 -9.49
CA LEU A 283 11.53 -1.42 -9.29
C LEU A 283 10.63 -2.67 -9.29
N GLY A 284 9.95 -3.03 -10.24
CA GLY A 284 9.11 -4.24 -10.25
C GLY A 284 8.20 -4.30 -11.43
N CYS A 285 8.29 -3.30 -12.29
CA CYS A 285 7.44 -3.17 -13.43
C CYS A 285 8.22 -3.29 -14.73
N SER A 286 7.58 -3.85 -15.76
CA SER A 286 8.13 -3.89 -17.11
C SER A 286 8.14 -2.53 -17.80
N GLN A 287 7.40 -1.56 -17.24
CA GLN A 287 7.31 -0.18 -17.74
C GLN A 287 7.44 0.80 -16.58
N PRO A 288 8.66 1.03 -16.07
CA PRO A 288 8.89 1.83 -14.86
C PRO A 288 8.35 3.25 -14.94
N ASP A 289 8.36 3.85 -16.13
CA ASP A 289 7.91 5.24 -16.35
C ASP A 289 6.40 5.42 -16.11
N PHE A 290 5.63 4.35 -16.18
CA PHE A 290 4.18 4.41 -16.03
C PHE A 290 3.69 3.98 -14.65
N VAL A 291 4.36 3.06 -13.98
CA VAL A 291 3.85 2.46 -12.73
C VAL A 291 3.92 3.42 -11.57
N CYS A 292 5.00 4.17 -11.49
CA CYS A 292 5.16 5.24 -10.51
C CYS A 292 5.55 6.54 -11.20
N GLY A 293 4.84 6.95 -12.24
CA GLY A 293 5.09 8.16 -13.01
C GLY A 293 5.37 9.42 -12.18
N ILE A 294 5.13 9.33 -10.87
CA ILE A 294 5.49 10.30 -9.84
C ILE A 294 7.01 10.47 -9.72
N LYS A 295 7.80 9.41 -9.89
CA LYS A 295 9.25 9.44 -9.63
C LYS A 295 9.99 10.43 -10.53
N GLN A 296 9.54 10.64 -11.75
CA GLN A 296 10.09 11.67 -12.65
C GLN A 296 9.98 13.08 -12.11
N TYR A 297 9.10 13.34 -11.14
CA TYR A 297 8.90 14.65 -10.52
C TYR A 297 9.65 14.81 -9.19
N LEU A 298 10.35 13.78 -8.74
CA LEU A 298 11.09 13.78 -7.48
C LEU A 298 12.56 14.25 -7.62
N THR A 299 13.00 14.51 -8.84
CA THR A 299 14.38 14.99 -9.17
C THR A 299 14.43 16.50 -9.31
#